data_8f3d23305df8f9c87c0f004fedfc2d8e
#
_entry.id   8f3d23305df8f9c87c0f004fedfc2d8e
#
_cell.length_a   1.000
_cell.length_b   1.000
_cell.length_c   1.000
_cell.angle_alpha   90.00
_cell.angle_beta   90.00
_cell.angle_gamma   90.00
#
_symmetry.space_group_name_H-M   'P 1'
#
loop_
_entity.id
_entity.type
_entity.pdbx_description
1 polymer ?
#
loop_
_entity_poly.entity_id
_entity_poly.type
_entity_poly.pdbx_seq_one_letter_code
_entity_poly.pdbx_strand_id
1 'polypeptide(L)'
;MKNKNIAKFGVPILLLVSISECGMVVSSTAEVENVSTVQTLELPRKAMNILDIIVMQQQFKRLDAEIIEVSPWLNPDKKNDKLSDSELIGLLEQTGFYGDGLRMAWAIVQEESTSRVYAHNRNRSTGDNSYGLFQINMIDGIGSSRLTKYDLDRNEDLFIPAINAKVAFQISEGGKNWNAWTTHKKAKSKVYDFPG
;
A
#
# COMPACT_ATOMS: atom_id res chain seq x y z
N MET A 1 31.02 28.09 -7.35
CA MET A 1 30.65 27.22 -6.21
C MET A 1 29.42 26.39 -6.64
N LYS A 2 29.60 25.08 -6.86
CA LYS A 2 28.54 24.17 -7.32
C LYS A 2 27.94 23.47 -6.11
N ASN A 3 26.67 23.77 -5.77
CA ASN A 3 25.93 23.01 -4.78
C ASN A 3 25.54 21.65 -5.36
N LYS A 4 26.08 20.59 -4.78
CA LYS A 4 25.65 19.21 -5.03
C LYS A 4 24.43 18.94 -4.17
N ASN A 5 23.26 18.82 -4.81
CA ASN A 5 22.08 18.25 -4.16
C ASN A 5 22.32 16.76 -3.94
N ILE A 6 22.46 16.37 -2.69
CA ILE A 6 22.52 14.97 -2.27
C ILE A 6 21.07 14.51 -2.17
N ALA A 7 20.69 13.61 -3.05
CA ALA A 7 19.42 12.89 -2.95
C ALA A 7 19.43 12.04 -1.67
N LYS A 8 18.54 12.36 -0.73
CA LYS A 8 18.32 11.52 0.46
C LYS A 8 17.47 10.33 0.04
N PHE A 9 18.10 9.17 -0.09
CA PHE A 9 17.39 7.91 -0.21
C PHE A 9 16.74 7.60 1.15
N GLY A 10 15.41 7.44 1.14
CA GLY A 10 14.69 6.97 2.32
C GLY A 10 15.09 5.53 2.64
N VAL A 11 15.52 5.30 3.87
CA VAL A 11 15.90 3.98 4.37
C VAL A 11 14.61 3.25 4.75
N PRO A 12 14.38 1.99 4.31
CA PRO A 12 13.21 1.23 4.72
C PRO A 12 13.26 0.95 6.22
N ILE A 13 12.19 1.31 6.92
CA ILE A 13 12.02 0.93 8.33
C ILE A 13 11.58 -0.54 8.35
N LEU A 14 12.45 -1.41 8.82
CA LEU A 14 12.10 -2.82 9.03
C LEU A 14 11.50 -2.97 10.43
N LEU A 15 10.22 -3.28 10.50
CA LEU A 15 9.54 -3.61 11.76
C LEU A 15 9.61 -5.13 11.97
N LEU A 16 10.40 -5.56 12.94
CA LEU A 16 10.47 -6.96 13.35
C LEU A 16 9.59 -7.17 14.57
N VAL A 17 8.54 -7.98 14.41
CA VAL A 17 7.72 -8.45 15.52
C VAL A 17 8.10 -9.89 15.81
N SER A 18 8.65 -10.14 16.99
CA SER A 18 8.91 -11.51 17.48
C SER A 18 8.07 -11.77 18.73
N ILE A 19 7.42 -12.93 18.75
CA ILE A 19 6.68 -13.42 19.90
C ILE A 19 7.53 -14.52 20.54
N SER A 20 7.96 -14.31 21.78
CA SER A 20 8.60 -15.34 22.59
C SER A 20 7.71 -15.67 23.78
N GLU A 21 7.93 -16.82 24.41
CA GLU A 21 7.16 -17.25 25.59
C GLU A 21 7.24 -16.26 26.79
N CYS A 22 8.12 -15.25 26.69
CA CYS A 22 8.31 -14.21 27.72
C CYS A 22 7.66 -12.86 27.41
N GLY A 23 7.01 -12.64 26.23
CA GLY A 23 6.32 -11.39 25.85
C GLY A 23 6.56 -11.00 24.39
N MET A 24 5.77 -10.05 23.91
CA MET A 24 5.91 -9.49 22.57
C MET A 24 6.93 -8.35 22.60
N VAL A 25 7.97 -8.44 21.79
CA VAL A 25 8.95 -7.38 21.58
C VAL A 25 8.76 -6.81 20.17
N VAL A 26 8.47 -5.53 20.09
CA VAL A 26 8.41 -4.80 18.82
C VAL A 26 9.67 -3.96 18.71
N SER A 27 10.54 -4.26 17.76
CA SER A 27 11.74 -3.46 17.51
C SER A 27 11.65 -2.81 16.12
N SER A 28 11.87 -1.51 16.07
CA SER A 28 12.06 -0.78 14.82
C SER A 28 13.52 -0.34 14.69
N THR A 29 14.15 -0.63 13.57
CA THR A 29 15.49 -0.13 13.25
C THR A 29 15.38 0.91 12.15
N ALA A 30 15.75 2.16 12.44
CA ALA A 30 15.98 3.18 11.45
C ALA A 30 17.50 3.42 11.37
N GLU A 31 18.12 3.03 10.26
CA GLU A 31 19.50 3.44 9.98
C GLU A 31 19.49 4.84 9.39
N VAL A 32 19.82 5.81 10.22
CA VAL A 32 20.29 7.12 9.79
C VAL A 32 21.77 7.17 10.12
N GLU A 33 22.62 7.57 9.19
CA GLU A 33 24.05 7.70 9.42
C GLU A 33 24.32 8.41 10.77
N ASN A 34 24.98 7.68 11.69
CA ASN A 34 25.50 8.09 13.02
C ASN A 34 24.56 8.10 14.23
N VAL A 35 23.33 7.61 14.18
CA VAL A 35 22.61 7.31 15.43
C VAL A 35 21.80 6.03 15.27
N SER A 36 22.33 4.92 15.76
CA SER A 36 21.56 3.69 15.94
C SER A 36 20.75 3.83 17.22
N THR A 37 19.53 4.34 17.14
CA THR A 37 18.60 4.36 18.29
C THR A 37 17.62 3.21 18.12
N VAL A 38 17.91 2.09 18.77
CA VAL A 38 16.92 1.01 18.92
C VAL A 38 15.98 1.43 20.05
N GLN A 39 14.79 1.87 19.71
CA GLN A 39 13.73 2.03 20.71
C GLN A 39 13.04 0.68 20.89
N THR A 40 13.35 0.03 22.01
CA THR A 40 12.65 -1.19 22.44
C THR A 40 11.44 -0.76 23.28
N LEU A 41 10.24 -0.91 22.71
CA LEU A 41 9.00 -0.75 23.47
C LEU A 41 8.74 -2.04 24.24
N GLU A 42 9.07 -2.07 25.53
CA GLU A 42 8.68 -3.17 26.40
C GLU A 42 7.19 -3.01 26.76
N LEU A 43 6.37 -3.93 26.25
CA LEU A 43 4.98 -4.01 26.64
C LEU A 43 4.86 -4.65 28.02
N PRO A 44 4.04 -4.10 28.92
CA PRO A 44 3.88 -4.66 30.27
C PRO A 44 3.27 -6.07 30.20
N ARG A 45 3.83 -7.00 30.99
CA ARG A 45 3.43 -8.42 31.10
C ARG A 45 2.01 -8.64 31.67
N LYS A 46 1.21 -7.61 31.81
CA LYS A 46 -0.15 -7.67 32.33
C LYS A 46 -1.11 -7.88 31.17
N ALA A 47 -2.10 -8.75 31.34
CA ALA A 47 -3.15 -8.94 30.35
C ALA A 47 -3.70 -7.57 29.94
N MET A 48 -3.53 -7.22 28.66
CA MET A 48 -3.99 -5.96 28.10
C MET A 48 -5.51 -5.91 28.15
N ASN A 49 -6.04 -4.84 28.69
CA ASN A 49 -7.48 -4.61 28.65
C ASN A 49 -7.87 -4.06 27.25
N ILE A 50 -9.18 -4.05 26.97
CA ILE A 50 -9.72 -3.59 25.67
C ILE A 50 -9.28 -2.16 25.36
N LEU A 51 -9.15 -1.29 26.36
CA LEU A 51 -8.69 0.10 26.19
C LEU A 51 -7.22 0.15 25.72
N ASP A 52 -6.35 -0.70 26.26
CA ASP A 52 -4.94 -0.77 25.86
C ASP A 52 -4.82 -1.22 24.40
N ILE A 53 -5.67 -2.17 23.98
CA ILE A 53 -5.75 -2.64 22.58
C ILE A 53 -6.19 -1.51 21.65
N ILE A 54 -7.22 -0.75 22.04
CA ILE A 54 -7.72 0.38 21.24
C ILE A 54 -6.65 1.47 21.13
N VAL A 55 -5.96 1.81 22.22
CA VAL A 55 -4.88 2.80 22.20
C VAL A 55 -3.72 2.35 21.30
N MET A 56 -3.32 1.08 21.36
CA MET A 56 -2.31 0.52 20.47
C MET A 56 -2.76 0.59 19.00
N GLN A 57 -4.00 0.20 18.69
CA GLN A 57 -4.52 0.30 17.33
C GLN A 57 -4.53 1.74 16.81
N GLN A 58 -4.85 2.71 17.66
CA GLN A 58 -4.78 4.14 17.30
C GLN A 58 -3.34 4.62 17.10
N GLN A 59 -2.38 4.11 17.89
CA GLN A 59 -0.96 4.42 17.71
C GLN A 59 -0.41 3.80 16.41
N PHE A 60 -0.79 2.56 16.08
CA PHE A 60 -0.45 1.95 14.80
C PHE A 60 -1.05 2.71 13.62
N LYS A 61 -2.32 3.17 13.71
CA LYS A 61 -2.93 4.05 12.69
C LYS A 61 -2.16 5.37 12.53
N ARG A 62 -1.64 5.95 13.62
CA ARG A 62 -0.82 7.17 13.56
C ARG A 62 0.55 6.92 12.93
N LEU A 63 1.20 5.81 13.25
CA LEU A 63 2.47 5.41 12.63
C LEU A 63 2.30 5.13 11.14
N ASP A 64 1.21 4.44 10.74
CA ASP A 64 0.87 4.23 9.35
C ASP A 64 0.62 5.57 8.62
N ALA A 65 -0.05 6.54 9.27
CA ALA A 65 -0.27 7.87 8.72
C ALA A 65 1.04 8.67 8.58
N GLU A 66 1.96 8.56 9.54
CA GLU A 66 3.27 9.23 9.51
C GLU A 66 4.19 8.64 8.42
N ILE A 67 4.13 7.32 8.21
CA ILE A 67 4.82 6.65 7.09
C ILE A 67 4.26 7.13 5.73
N ILE A 68 2.95 7.36 5.64
CA ILE A 68 2.28 7.86 4.43
C ILE A 68 2.80 9.26 4.04
N GLU A 69 3.14 10.13 5.01
CA GLU A 69 3.67 11.47 4.72
C GLU A 69 5.11 11.47 4.16
N VAL A 70 5.87 10.40 4.38
CA VAL A 70 7.32 10.34 4.08
C VAL A 70 7.63 9.76 2.70
N SER A 71 6.72 9.02 2.08
CA SER A 71 6.96 8.38 0.77
C SER A 71 6.18 9.06 -0.37
N PRO A 72 6.86 9.53 -1.42
CA PRO A 72 6.25 10.24 -2.55
C PRO A 72 5.12 9.45 -3.24
N TRP A 73 5.24 8.12 -3.32
CA TRP A 73 4.21 7.26 -3.91
C TRP A 73 3.05 6.93 -2.96
N LEU A 74 3.18 7.29 -1.66
CA LEU A 74 2.11 7.12 -0.68
C LEU A 74 1.10 8.28 -0.74
N ASN A 75 1.59 9.47 -1.09
CA ASN A 75 0.77 10.66 -1.28
C ASN A 75 1.36 11.54 -2.40
N PRO A 76 1.26 11.10 -3.68
CA PRO A 76 1.86 11.83 -4.78
C PRO A 76 1.21 13.21 -4.94
N ASP A 77 2.01 14.19 -5.35
CA ASP A 77 1.49 15.50 -5.75
C ASP A 77 0.48 15.33 -6.89
N LYS A 78 -0.70 15.94 -6.76
CA LYS A 78 -1.75 15.92 -7.79
C LYS A 78 -1.26 16.41 -9.16
N LYS A 79 -0.18 17.15 -9.20
CA LYS A 79 0.43 17.64 -10.43
C LYS A 79 1.14 16.54 -11.21
N ASN A 80 1.62 15.51 -10.52
CA ASN A 80 2.22 14.32 -11.13
C ASN A 80 1.47 13.08 -10.64
N ASP A 81 0.30 12.83 -11.24
CA ASP A 81 -0.61 11.77 -10.83
C ASP A 81 -0.21 10.38 -11.34
N LYS A 82 0.92 10.28 -12.06
CA LYS A 82 1.39 9.04 -12.66
C LYS A 82 2.69 8.56 -12.02
N LEU A 83 2.68 7.32 -11.52
CA LEU A 83 3.90 6.65 -11.08
C LEU A 83 4.73 6.19 -12.28
N SER A 84 6.05 6.33 -12.18
CA SER A 84 6.99 5.63 -13.06
C SER A 84 6.94 4.12 -12.82
N ASP A 85 7.47 3.34 -13.76
CA ASP A 85 7.51 1.88 -13.59
C ASP A 85 8.32 1.45 -12.36
N SER A 86 9.43 2.13 -12.08
CA SER A 86 10.25 1.84 -10.90
C SER A 86 9.52 2.17 -9.58
N GLU A 87 8.77 3.28 -9.52
CA GLU A 87 7.97 3.63 -8.36
C GLU A 87 6.82 2.63 -8.16
N LEU A 88 6.14 2.25 -9.25
CA LEU A 88 5.06 1.27 -9.20
C LEU A 88 5.58 -0.09 -8.74
N ILE A 89 6.68 -0.59 -9.32
CA ILE A 89 7.28 -1.87 -8.93
C ILE A 89 7.66 -1.85 -7.44
N GLY A 90 8.36 -0.81 -6.99
CA GLY A 90 8.75 -0.67 -5.59
C GLY A 90 7.54 -0.65 -4.64
N LEU A 91 6.45 0.04 -5.02
CA LEU A 91 5.19 0.02 -4.27
C LEU A 91 4.58 -1.38 -4.19
N LEU A 92 4.53 -2.10 -5.32
CA LEU A 92 3.96 -3.44 -5.39
C LEU A 92 4.77 -4.45 -4.56
N GLU A 93 6.10 -4.39 -4.63
CA GLU A 93 7.00 -5.22 -3.83
C GLU A 93 6.83 -4.95 -2.32
N GLN A 94 6.77 -3.69 -1.91
CA GLN A 94 6.51 -3.31 -0.52
C GLN A 94 5.12 -3.75 -0.04
N THR A 95 4.14 -3.84 -0.94
CA THR A 95 2.81 -4.37 -0.63
C THR A 95 2.82 -5.89 -0.41
N GLY A 96 3.85 -6.60 -0.92
CA GLY A 96 4.01 -8.05 -0.80
C GLY A 96 3.79 -8.83 -2.09
N PHE A 97 3.62 -8.16 -3.24
CA PHE A 97 3.60 -8.86 -4.53
C PHE A 97 5.01 -9.31 -4.91
N TYR A 98 5.12 -10.52 -5.46
CA TYR A 98 6.40 -11.07 -5.93
C TYR A 98 6.22 -12.01 -7.13
N GLY A 99 7.29 -12.27 -7.87
CA GLY A 99 7.30 -13.20 -8.99
C GLY A 99 6.21 -12.92 -10.03
N ASP A 100 5.48 -13.95 -10.46
CA ASP A 100 4.39 -13.80 -11.44
C ASP A 100 3.24 -12.94 -10.93
N GLY A 101 2.99 -12.93 -9.61
CA GLY A 101 2.01 -12.04 -8.97
C GLY A 101 2.37 -10.58 -9.12
N LEU A 102 3.64 -10.21 -8.99
CA LEU A 102 4.15 -8.86 -9.19
C LEU A 102 3.99 -8.41 -10.65
N ARG A 103 4.43 -9.25 -11.60
CA ARG A 103 4.31 -8.99 -13.04
C ARG A 103 2.86 -8.77 -13.45
N MET A 104 1.96 -9.61 -12.95
CA MET A 104 0.54 -9.48 -13.22
C MET A 104 -0.07 -8.25 -12.57
N ALA A 105 0.31 -7.91 -11.32
CA ALA A 105 -0.14 -6.69 -10.64
C ALA A 105 0.24 -5.44 -11.44
N TRP A 106 1.51 -5.35 -11.89
CA TRP A 106 1.96 -4.28 -12.76
C TRP A 106 1.14 -4.22 -14.05
N ALA A 107 0.95 -5.35 -14.75
CA ALA A 107 0.20 -5.41 -15.99
C ALA A 107 -1.27 -5.00 -15.82
N ILE A 108 -1.93 -5.38 -14.72
CA ILE A 108 -3.29 -4.93 -14.37
C ILE A 108 -3.33 -3.40 -14.20
N VAL A 109 -2.39 -2.83 -13.43
CA VAL A 109 -2.33 -1.36 -13.25
C VAL A 109 -2.15 -0.64 -14.57
N GLN A 110 -1.32 -1.17 -15.48
CA GLN A 110 -1.16 -0.58 -16.82
C GLN A 110 -2.46 -0.59 -17.63
N GLU A 111 -3.27 -1.65 -17.52
CA GLU A 111 -4.57 -1.73 -18.20
C GLU A 111 -5.67 -0.91 -17.54
N GLU A 112 -5.68 -0.81 -16.21
CA GLU A 112 -6.74 -0.15 -15.44
C GLU A 112 -6.57 1.38 -15.38
N SER A 113 -5.36 1.85 -15.11
CA SER A 113 -5.12 3.28 -14.85
C SER A 113 -3.96 3.88 -15.63
N THR A 114 -3.12 3.06 -16.28
CA THR A 114 -1.82 3.49 -16.81
C THR A 114 -0.95 4.15 -15.75
N SER A 115 -0.91 3.58 -14.56
CA SER A 115 -0.19 4.05 -13.35
C SER A 115 -0.69 5.39 -12.77
N ARG A 116 -1.89 5.87 -13.16
CA ARG A 116 -2.46 7.11 -12.61
C ARG A 116 -3.11 6.86 -11.26
N VAL A 117 -2.60 7.53 -10.24
CA VAL A 117 -3.06 7.34 -8.84
C VAL A 117 -4.45 7.94 -8.59
N TYR A 118 -4.80 9.01 -9.30
CA TYR A 118 -6.11 9.66 -9.21
C TYR A 118 -7.07 9.22 -10.32
N ALA A 119 -6.81 8.08 -10.97
CA ALA A 119 -7.75 7.54 -11.95
C ALA A 119 -9.10 7.25 -11.28
N HIS A 120 -10.18 7.77 -11.87
CA HIS A 120 -11.53 7.60 -11.35
C HIS A 120 -12.51 7.36 -12.49
N ASN A 121 -13.10 6.16 -12.53
CA ASN A 121 -14.19 5.84 -13.44
C ASN A 121 -15.53 5.97 -12.70
N ARG A 122 -16.38 6.91 -13.14
CA ARG A 122 -17.71 7.21 -12.54
C ARG A 122 -18.87 6.76 -13.42
N ASN A 123 -18.65 5.78 -14.29
CA ASN A 123 -19.69 5.37 -15.21
C ASN A 123 -20.72 4.47 -14.53
N ARG A 124 -21.71 5.08 -13.91
CA ARG A 124 -22.79 4.37 -13.22
C ARG A 124 -23.67 3.52 -14.15
N SER A 125 -23.73 3.85 -15.43
CA SER A 125 -24.51 3.08 -16.41
C SER A 125 -23.91 1.72 -16.70
N THR A 126 -22.60 1.56 -16.46
CA THR A 126 -21.87 0.28 -16.58
C THR A 126 -21.63 -0.40 -15.23
N GLY A 127 -22.13 0.18 -14.12
CA GLY A 127 -21.89 -0.34 -12.79
C GLY A 127 -20.49 0.01 -12.23
N ASP A 128 -19.91 1.14 -12.68
CA ASP A 128 -18.59 1.54 -12.26
C ASP A 128 -18.61 2.77 -11.36
N ASN A 129 -17.86 2.68 -10.27
CA ASN A 129 -17.39 3.77 -9.43
C ASN A 129 -16.01 3.37 -8.90
N SER A 130 -15.01 3.38 -9.79
CA SER A 130 -13.71 2.71 -9.60
C SER A 130 -12.59 3.70 -9.35
N TYR A 131 -11.72 3.42 -8.38
CA TYR A 131 -10.73 4.35 -7.82
C TYR A 131 -9.30 3.84 -7.93
N GLY A 132 -8.38 4.74 -8.28
CA GLY A 132 -6.94 4.61 -8.14
C GLY A 132 -6.28 3.62 -9.11
N LEU A 133 -5.09 3.17 -8.74
CA LEU A 133 -4.21 2.36 -9.60
C LEU A 133 -4.88 1.10 -10.16
N PHE A 134 -5.51 0.32 -9.28
CA PHE A 134 -6.17 -0.94 -9.62
C PHE A 134 -7.65 -0.79 -9.98
N GLN A 135 -8.17 0.44 -10.07
CA GLN A 135 -9.58 0.71 -10.34
C GLN A 135 -10.51 -0.13 -9.46
N ILE A 136 -10.31 -0.01 -8.15
CA ILE A 136 -11.15 -0.72 -7.17
C ILE A 136 -12.57 -0.16 -7.22
N ASN A 137 -13.54 -0.99 -7.63
CA ASN A 137 -14.93 -0.57 -7.77
C ASN A 137 -15.61 -0.42 -6.40
N MET A 138 -16.19 0.74 -6.16
CA MET A 138 -16.85 1.15 -4.92
C MET A 138 -18.33 1.49 -5.15
N ILE A 139 -18.98 0.86 -6.13
CA ILE A 139 -20.39 1.12 -6.43
C ILE A 139 -21.30 0.48 -5.38
N ASP A 140 -22.31 1.24 -4.93
CA ASP A 140 -23.44 0.80 -4.09
C ASP A 140 -23.04 -0.13 -2.91
N GLY A 141 -23.71 -1.28 -2.75
CA GLY A 141 -23.47 -2.23 -1.67
C GLY A 141 -22.07 -2.88 -1.70
N ILE A 142 -21.43 -2.98 -2.87
CA ILE A 142 -20.04 -3.47 -2.99
C ILE A 142 -19.10 -2.47 -2.30
N GLY A 143 -19.30 -1.17 -2.52
CA GLY A 143 -18.50 -0.11 -1.90
C GLY A 143 -18.63 -0.14 -0.38
N SER A 144 -19.85 -0.17 0.14
CA SER A 144 -20.08 -0.22 1.60
C SER A 144 -19.44 -1.45 2.25
N SER A 145 -19.54 -2.63 1.62
CA SER A 145 -18.88 -3.85 2.08
C SER A 145 -17.34 -3.69 2.10
N ARG A 146 -16.78 -3.06 1.07
CA ARG A 146 -15.33 -2.85 0.95
C ARG A 146 -14.79 -1.84 1.95
N LEU A 147 -15.52 -0.76 2.24
CA LEU A 147 -15.15 0.18 3.31
C LEU A 147 -14.93 -0.58 4.62
N THR A 148 -15.92 -1.37 5.05
CA THR A 148 -15.82 -2.15 6.29
C THR A 148 -14.72 -3.22 6.21
N LYS A 149 -14.66 -3.99 5.11
CA LYS A 149 -13.74 -5.12 4.98
C LYS A 149 -12.26 -4.70 4.98
N TYR A 150 -11.97 -3.54 4.37
CA TYR A 150 -10.59 -3.07 4.19
C TYR A 150 -10.21 -1.92 5.11
N ASP A 151 -11.08 -1.60 6.10
CA ASP A 151 -10.87 -0.54 7.09
C ASP A 151 -10.59 0.81 6.42
N LEU A 152 -11.45 1.18 5.47
CA LEU A 152 -11.39 2.47 4.76
C LEU A 152 -12.42 3.42 5.37
N ASP A 153 -12.06 4.67 5.59
CA ASP A 153 -12.97 5.70 6.07
C ASP A 153 -13.90 6.20 4.94
N ARG A 154 -13.37 6.27 3.71
CA ARG A 154 -14.07 6.76 2.53
C ARG A 154 -13.47 6.18 1.24
N ASN A 155 -14.22 6.30 0.15
CA ASN A 155 -13.80 5.79 -1.16
C ASN A 155 -12.49 6.46 -1.65
N GLU A 156 -12.30 7.75 -1.31
CA GLU A 156 -11.15 8.56 -1.72
C GLU A 156 -9.83 8.08 -1.11
N ASP A 157 -9.85 7.27 -0.05
CA ASP A 157 -8.65 6.65 0.52
C ASP A 157 -7.94 5.74 -0.51
N LEU A 158 -8.72 5.23 -1.48
CA LEU A 158 -8.21 4.45 -2.60
C LEU A 158 -7.41 5.28 -3.63
N PHE A 159 -7.35 6.60 -3.50
CA PHE A 159 -6.40 7.42 -4.26
C PHE A 159 -5.00 7.42 -3.64
N ILE A 160 -4.84 6.93 -2.41
CA ILE A 160 -3.53 6.71 -1.80
C ILE A 160 -2.96 5.41 -2.38
N PRO A 161 -1.82 5.47 -3.12
CA PRO A 161 -1.29 4.31 -3.85
C PRO A 161 -1.07 3.08 -2.97
N ALA A 162 -0.53 3.26 -1.76
CA ALA A 162 -0.27 2.17 -0.84
C ALA A 162 -1.56 1.47 -0.36
N ILE A 163 -2.60 2.26 -0.07
CA ILE A 163 -3.92 1.73 0.31
C ILE A 163 -4.54 0.97 -0.86
N ASN A 164 -4.50 1.54 -2.06
CA ASN A 164 -5.03 0.92 -3.26
C ASN A 164 -4.34 -0.42 -3.57
N ALA A 165 -3.01 -0.46 -3.52
CA ALA A 165 -2.21 -1.66 -3.73
C ALA A 165 -2.50 -2.72 -2.65
N LYS A 166 -2.61 -2.34 -1.36
CA LYS A 166 -2.95 -3.23 -0.25
C LYS A 166 -4.34 -3.88 -0.43
N VAL A 167 -5.33 -3.09 -0.82
CA VAL A 167 -6.68 -3.61 -1.11
C VAL A 167 -6.64 -4.58 -2.29
N ALA A 168 -5.92 -4.23 -3.37
CA ALA A 168 -5.75 -5.11 -4.53
C ALA A 168 -5.02 -6.41 -4.16
N PHE A 169 -4.01 -6.36 -3.29
CA PHE A 169 -3.31 -7.53 -2.79
C PHE A 169 -4.26 -8.49 -2.06
N GLN A 170 -5.15 -7.96 -1.23
CA GLN A 170 -6.14 -8.76 -0.53
C GLN A 170 -7.20 -9.35 -1.48
N ILE A 171 -7.70 -8.55 -2.44
CA ILE A 171 -8.69 -9.02 -3.44
C ILE A 171 -8.08 -10.12 -4.32
N SER A 172 -6.81 -9.99 -4.69
CA SER A 172 -6.09 -10.96 -5.53
C SER A 172 -5.53 -12.15 -4.76
N GLU A 173 -5.85 -12.30 -3.47
CA GLU A 173 -5.33 -13.40 -2.63
C GLU A 173 -3.79 -13.47 -2.68
N GLY A 174 -3.14 -12.32 -2.50
CA GLY A 174 -1.69 -12.24 -2.57
C GLY A 174 -1.12 -12.34 -4.00
N GLY A 175 -1.87 -11.89 -5.00
CA GLY A 175 -1.45 -11.94 -6.41
C GLY A 175 -1.68 -13.29 -7.10
N LYS A 176 -2.49 -14.18 -6.52
CA LYS A 176 -2.78 -15.52 -7.06
C LYS A 176 -4.09 -15.59 -7.85
N ASN A 177 -5.03 -14.71 -7.57
CA ASN A 177 -6.37 -14.70 -8.15
C ASN A 177 -6.73 -13.32 -8.71
N TRP A 178 -6.85 -13.23 -10.05
CA TRP A 178 -7.12 -11.97 -10.75
C TRP A 178 -8.51 -11.90 -11.38
N ASN A 179 -9.43 -12.78 -10.99
CA ASN A 179 -10.78 -12.86 -11.56
C ASN A 179 -11.65 -11.63 -11.25
N ALA A 180 -11.29 -10.84 -10.24
CA ALA A 180 -11.97 -9.60 -9.92
C ALA A 180 -11.76 -8.49 -10.98
N TRP A 181 -10.74 -8.61 -11.82
CA TRP A 181 -10.45 -7.67 -12.91
C TRP A 181 -10.83 -8.26 -14.26
N THR A 182 -11.78 -7.64 -14.94
CA THR A 182 -12.19 -8.07 -16.30
C THR A 182 -11.07 -7.92 -17.31
N THR A 183 -10.17 -6.97 -17.08
CA THR A 183 -8.97 -6.70 -17.88
C THR A 183 -7.88 -7.77 -17.73
N HIS A 184 -7.99 -8.68 -16.78
CA HIS A 184 -6.99 -9.72 -16.51
C HIS A 184 -6.56 -10.50 -17.76
N LYS A 185 -7.51 -10.85 -18.64
CA LYS A 185 -7.18 -11.58 -19.88
C LYS A 185 -6.28 -10.74 -20.80
N LYS A 186 -6.54 -9.43 -20.87
CA LYS A 186 -5.75 -8.48 -21.68
C LYS A 186 -4.41 -8.19 -21.02
N ALA A 187 -4.36 -8.07 -19.70
CA ALA A 187 -3.15 -7.86 -18.92
C ALA A 187 -2.11 -8.99 -19.10
N LYS A 188 -2.56 -10.23 -19.38
CA LYS A 188 -1.63 -11.37 -19.64
C LYS A 188 -0.62 -11.09 -20.74
N SER A 189 -0.98 -10.36 -21.77
CA SER A 189 -0.02 -10.01 -22.84
C SER A 189 0.99 -8.98 -22.38
N LYS A 190 0.60 -8.06 -21.48
CA LYS A 190 1.49 -7.02 -20.95
C LYS A 190 2.52 -7.54 -19.93
N VAL A 191 2.32 -8.72 -19.37
CA VAL A 191 3.31 -9.34 -18.46
C VAL A 191 4.69 -9.49 -19.12
N TYR A 192 4.72 -9.63 -20.44
CA TYR A 192 5.98 -9.71 -21.21
C TYR A 192 6.69 -8.36 -21.36
N ASP A 193 5.99 -7.26 -21.16
CA ASP A 193 6.54 -5.90 -21.20
C ASP A 193 7.00 -5.42 -19.81
N PHE A 194 6.94 -6.29 -18.80
CA PHE A 194 7.35 -5.96 -17.43
C PHE A 194 8.82 -5.54 -17.38
N PRO A 195 9.14 -4.33 -16.86
CA PRO A 195 10.46 -3.72 -16.99
C PRO A 195 11.47 -4.17 -15.93
N GLY A 196 11.15 -5.21 -15.11
CA GLY A 196 11.99 -5.72 -14.02
C GLY A 196 12.50 -7.14 -14.25
#